data_9e60786bacc1ce67d2d72d32a890f8a3
#
_entry.id   9e60786bacc1ce67d2d72d32a890f8a3
#
_cell.length_a   1.000
_cell.length_b   1.000
_cell.length_c   1.000
_cell.angle_alpha   90.00
_cell.angle_beta   90.00
_cell.angle_gamma   90.00
#
_symmetry.space_group_name_H-M   'P 1'
#
loop_
_entity.id
_entity.type
_entity.pdbx_description
1 polymer ?
#
loop_
_entity_poly.entity_id
_entity_poly.type
_entity_poly.pdbx_seq_one_letter_code
_entity_poly.pdbx_strand_id
1 'polypeptide(L)'
;MTISVIGLNHKSANIDIREKFSFTADNASLLLRRIKKIRDILEVIVVSTCNRTEIYCESTNGVDDIKNWLLSEKEYKSFAKHFYIHQEEDAIEHLFKVVAGLDSMVIGESEVLGQVKSAYKIALDNKSIDGKLKRLFEYSFSVAKNVRTNTDIGGNAISFMYTSILLIKKIFSAVEQKKCLL
;
A
#
# COMPACT_ATOMS: atom_id res chain seq x y z
N MET A 1 -8.21 20.94 5.78
CA MET A 1 -7.28 19.80 6.06
C MET A 1 -7.85 18.60 5.36
N THR A 2 -7.14 18.12 4.34
CA THR A 2 -7.59 17.10 3.39
C THR A 2 -6.78 15.82 3.57
N ILE A 3 -7.45 14.68 3.67
CA ILE A 3 -6.80 13.37 3.57
C ILE A 3 -6.68 13.03 2.10
N SER A 4 -5.49 12.64 1.67
CA SER A 4 -5.19 12.29 0.29
C SER A 4 -4.29 11.08 0.21
N VAL A 5 -4.38 10.34 -0.90
CA VAL A 5 -3.41 9.32 -1.27
C VAL A 5 -2.94 9.56 -2.70
N ILE A 6 -1.64 9.45 -2.89
CA ILE A 6 -1.00 9.39 -4.20
C ILE A 6 -0.16 8.13 -4.27
N GLY A 7 -0.26 7.38 -5.34
CA GLY A 7 0.48 6.14 -5.45
C GLY A 7 0.38 5.50 -6.83
N LEU A 8 1.05 4.37 -6.96
CA LEU A 8 0.95 3.48 -8.11
C LEU A 8 0.75 2.03 -7.64
N ASN A 9 0.11 1.22 -8.45
CA ASN A 9 -0.16 -0.18 -8.16
C ASN A 9 -0.08 -1.04 -9.43
N HIS A 10 -0.37 -2.33 -9.28
CA HIS A 10 -0.34 -3.30 -10.38
C HIS A 10 -1.29 -2.97 -11.55
N LYS A 11 -2.31 -2.11 -11.34
CA LYS A 11 -3.23 -1.65 -12.38
C LYS A 11 -2.69 -0.45 -13.16
N SER A 12 -1.92 0.42 -12.49
CA SER A 12 -1.42 1.68 -13.05
C SER A 12 0.01 1.61 -13.57
N ALA A 13 0.80 0.60 -13.13
CA ALA A 13 2.21 0.45 -13.47
C ALA A 13 2.64 -1.01 -13.61
N ASN A 14 3.50 -1.30 -14.58
CA ASN A 14 4.14 -2.60 -14.72
C ASN A 14 5.17 -2.85 -13.59
N ILE A 15 5.70 -4.07 -13.51
CA ILE A 15 6.61 -4.48 -12.43
C ILE A 15 7.89 -3.64 -12.39
N ASP A 16 8.51 -3.34 -13.54
CA ASP A 16 9.77 -2.58 -13.62
C ASP A 16 9.64 -1.17 -13.02
N ILE A 17 8.45 -0.58 -13.14
CA ILE A 17 8.15 0.74 -12.59
C ILE A 17 7.84 0.64 -11.10
N ARG A 18 7.07 -0.37 -10.68
CA ARG A 18 6.77 -0.58 -9.26
C ARG A 18 8.02 -0.85 -8.44
N GLU A 19 8.96 -1.67 -8.94
CA GLU A 19 10.23 -1.94 -8.27
C GLU A 19 11.08 -0.68 -8.07
N LYS A 20 11.13 0.20 -9.07
CA LYS A 20 11.85 1.49 -8.98
C LYS A 20 11.20 2.46 -8.00
N PHE A 21 9.90 2.35 -7.75
CA PHE A 21 9.17 3.17 -6.79
C PHE A 21 8.73 2.33 -5.57
N SER A 22 9.59 1.43 -5.11
CA SER A 22 9.39 0.63 -3.90
C SER A 22 10.34 1.09 -2.79
N PHE A 23 9.90 0.95 -1.54
CA PHE A 23 10.66 1.39 -0.38
C PHE A 23 10.81 0.27 0.64
N THR A 24 12.04 -0.04 1.01
CA THR A 24 12.35 -0.83 2.20
C THR A 24 11.99 -0.04 3.46
N ALA A 25 11.97 -0.67 4.63
CA ALA A 25 11.66 0.00 5.89
C ALA A 25 12.58 1.22 6.16
N ASP A 26 13.88 1.07 5.87
CA ASP A 26 14.86 2.15 6.07
C ASP A 26 14.61 3.30 5.09
N ASN A 27 14.42 2.99 3.82
CA ASN A 27 14.13 4.00 2.79
C ASN A 27 12.78 4.69 3.03
N ALA A 28 11.76 3.97 3.50
CA ALA A 28 10.47 4.53 3.90
C ALA A 28 10.65 5.54 5.07
N SER A 29 11.47 5.20 6.06
CA SER A 29 11.79 6.12 7.18
C SER A 29 12.48 7.40 6.70
N LEU A 30 13.42 7.30 5.76
CA LEU A 30 14.07 8.48 5.16
C LEU A 30 13.06 9.32 4.36
N LEU A 31 12.20 8.67 3.60
CA LEU A 31 11.16 9.33 2.81
C LEU A 31 10.18 10.09 3.71
N LEU A 32 9.70 9.46 4.79
CA LEU A 32 8.83 10.10 5.77
C LEU A 32 9.45 11.38 6.35
N ARG A 33 10.74 11.33 6.73
CA ARG A 33 11.47 12.50 7.25
C ARG A 33 11.61 13.62 6.22
N ARG A 34 11.72 13.30 4.94
CA ARG A 34 11.79 14.29 3.85
C ARG A 34 10.44 14.95 3.64
N ILE A 35 9.37 14.15 3.56
CA ILE A 35 8.00 14.64 3.35
C ILE A 35 7.53 15.50 4.54
N LYS A 36 7.84 15.09 5.77
CA LYS A 36 7.50 15.87 6.98
C LYS A 36 8.15 17.27 7.05
N LYS A 37 9.16 17.57 6.23
CA LYS A 37 9.72 18.92 6.10
C LYS A 37 8.90 19.83 5.20
N ILE A 38 7.96 19.30 4.44
CA ILE A 38 7.02 20.10 3.64
C ILE A 38 6.06 20.78 4.61
N ARG A 39 5.99 22.10 4.56
CA ARG A 39 5.31 22.94 5.56
C ARG A 39 3.85 22.55 5.79
N ASP A 40 3.14 22.23 4.74
CA ASP A 40 1.69 22.01 4.74
C ASP A 40 1.29 20.56 4.97
N ILE A 41 2.25 19.64 5.13
CA ILE A 41 2.02 18.23 5.46
C ILE A 41 1.99 18.04 6.97
N LEU A 42 0.82 17.68 7.49
CA LEU A 42 0.58 17.47 8.91
C LEU A 42 0.92 16.04 9.32
N GLU A 43 0.44 15.07 8.55
CA GLU A 43 0.67 13.64 8.77
C GLU A 43 1.01 12.94 7.46
N VAL A 44 1.82 11.87 7.52
CA VAL A 44 2.17 11.06 6.36
C VAL A 44 2.48 9.62 6.72
N ILE A 45 2.00 8.68 5.89
CA ILE A 45 2.33 7.25 5.91
C ILE A 45 2.74 6.83 4.50
N VAL A 46 3.78 6.00 4.41
CA VAL A 46 4.21 5.35 3.17
C VAL A 46 3.91 3.87 3.26
N VAL A 47 3.01 3.38 2.43
CA VAL A 47 2.69 1.95 2.27
C VAL A 47 3.41 1.46 1.02
N SER A 48 4.36 0.54 1.18
CA SER A 48 5.09 -0.07 0.07
C SER A 48 5.00 -1.59 0.19
N THR A 49 4.51 -2.23 -0.86
CA THR A 49 4.36 -3.68 -1.00
C THR A 49 4.88 -4.12 -2.37
N CYS A 50 4.88 -5.42 -2.68
CA CYS A 50 5.22 -5.90 -4.02
C CYS A 50 4.27 -5.37 -5.12
N ASN A 51 3.02 -5.02 -4.75
CA ASN A 51 1.97 -4.68 -5.71
C ASN A 51 1.56 -3.21 -5.71
N ARG A 52 2.02 -2.42 -4.74
CA ARG A 52 1.71 -0.99 -4.64
C ARG A 52 2.72 -0.21 -3.83
N THR A 53 2.85 1.05 -4.16
CA THR A 53 3.47 2.06 -3.30
C THR A 53 2.55 3.27 -3.25
N GLU A 54 2.13 3.62 -2.04
CA GLU A 54 1.14 4.67 -1.77
C GLU A 54 1.65 5.59 -0.66
N ILE A 55 1.46 6.88 -0.83
CA ILE A 55 1.74 7.91 0.17
C ILE A 55 0.40 8.50 0.60
N TYR A 56 -0.02 8.22 1.81
CA TYR A 56 -1.18 8.82 2.45
C TYR A 56 -0.73 10.04 3.22
N CYS A 57 -1.41 11.15 3.07
CA CYS A 57 -1.11 12.36 3.82
C CYS A 57 -2.37 13.09 4.29
N GLU A 58 -2.24 13.79 5.43
CA GLU A 58 -3.09 14.89 5.80
C GLU A 58 -2.34 16.19 5.52
N SER A 59 -2.95 17.09 4.74
CA SER A 59 -2.34 18.37 4.39
C SER A 59 -3.35 19.52 4.38
N THR A 60 -2.86 20.75 4.39
CA THR A 60 -3.73 21.95 4.32
C THR A 60 -4.16 22.28 2.90
N ASN A 61 -3.35 21.93 1.89
CA ASN A 61 -3.60 22.22 0.48
C ASN A 61 -3.98 20.98 -0.34
N GLY A 62 -4.25 19.84 0.33
CA GLY A 62 -4.59 18.59 -0.34
C GLY A 62 -3.37 17.88 -0.94
N VAL A 63 -3.61 17.10 -1.98
CA VAL A 63 -2.58 16.25 -2.62
C VAL A 63 -1.50 17.04 -3.37
N ASP A 64 -1.76 18.29 -3.71
CA ASP A 64 -0.84 19.08 -4.54
C ASP A 64 0.52 19.28 -3.87
N ASP A 65 0.58 19.36 -2.56
CA ASP A 65 1.83 19.47 -1.81
C ASP A 65 2.74 18.25 -2.06
N ILE A 66 2.19 17.05 -1.91
CA ILE A 66 2.93 15.80 -2.17
C ILE A 66 3.22 15.61 -3.66
N LYS A 67 2.24 15.89 -4.52
CA LYS A 67 2.40 15.77 -5.97
C LYS A 67 3.51 16.68 -6.47
N ASN A 68 3.51 17.96 -6.09
CA ASN A 68 4.53 18.92 -6.50
C ASN A 68 5.91 18.52 -5.97
N TRP A 69 5.97 18.03 -4.74
CA TRP A 69 7.22 17.54 -4.18
C TRP A 69 7.73 16.33 -4.97
N LEU A 70 6.91 15.32 -5.24
CA LEU A 70 7.29 14.16 -6.06
C LEU A 70 7.78 14.57 -7.45
N LEU A 71 7.12 15.54 -8.10
CA LEU A 71 7.48 16.02 -9.42
C LEU A 71 8.77 16.88 -9.42
N SER A 72 9.14 17.47 -8.29
CA SER A 72 10.38 18.22 -8.13
C SER A 72 11.60 17.30 -8.03
N GLU A 73 11.40 16.08 -7.54
CA GLU A 73 12.46 15.08 -7.42
C GLU A 73 12.69 14.39 -8.77
N LYS A 74 13.91 14.52 -9.31
CA LYS A 74 14.27 13.95 -10.63
C LYS A 74 13.94 12.46 -10.72
N GLU A 75 14.14 11.75 -9.61
CA GLU A 75 13.90 10.31 -9.50
C GLU A 75 12.44 9.95 -9.72
N TYR A 76 11.49 10.75 -9.20
CA TYR A 76 10.07 10.42 -9.21
C TYR A 76 9.30 11.06 -10.38
N LYS A 77 9.88 12.06 -11.04
CA LYS A 77 9.24 12.76 -12.16
C LYS A 77 8.83 11.82 -13.31
N SER A 78 9.63 10.79 -13.56
CA SER A 78 9.37 9.82 -14.63
C SER A 78 8.13 8.95 -14.34
N PHE A 79 7.69 8.85 -13.09
CA PHE A 79 6.54 8.03 -12.68
C PHE A 79 5.21 8.79 -12.71
N ALA A 80 5.21 10.08 -12.99
CA ALA A 80 4.04 10.96 -12.92
C ALA A 80 2.79 10.42 -13.62
N LYS A 81 2.96 9.80 -14.80
CA LYS A 81 1.87 9.22 -15.60
C LYS A 81 1.25 7.94 -15.02
N HIS A 82 1.89 7.35 -14.03
CA HIS A 82 1.48 6.11 -13.38
C HIS A 82 0.80 6.35 -12.03
N PHE A 83 0.90 7.57 -11.50
CA PHE A 83 0.26 7.91 -10.24
C PHE A 83 -1.24 8.05 -10.41
N TYR A 84 -1.98 7.41 -9.51
CA TYR A 84 -3.35 7.75 -9.22
C TYR A 84 -3.43 8.59 -7.95
N ILE A 85 -4.53 9.30 -7.80
CA ILE A 85 -4.78 10.20 -6.69
C ILE A 85 -6.22 10.00 -6.23
N HIS A 86 -6.41 9.84 -4.93
CA HIS A 86 -7.72 9.90 -4.28
C HIS A 86 -7.67 10.92 -3.15
N GLN A 87 -8.80 11.58 -2.89
CA GLN A 87 -8.91 12.59 -1.84
C GLN A 87 -10.17 12.34 -1.01
N GLU A 88 -10.14 12.75 0.25
CA GLU A 88 -11.25 12.71 1.20
C GLU A 88 -11.92 11.32 1.23
N GLU A 89 -13.21 11.24 0.92
CA GLU A 89 -13.99 9.99 0.97
C GLU A 89 -13.40 8.91 0.06
N ASP A 90 -12.96 9.27 -1.14
CA ASP A 90 -12.34 8.32 -2.07
C ASP A 90 -11.03 7.75 -1.52
N ALA A 91 -10.23 8.56 -0.80
CA ALA A 91 -9.00 8.10 -0.17
C ALA A 91 -9.28 7.15 1.01
N ILE A 92 -10.33 7.43 1.77
CA ILE A 92 -10.78 6.58 2.89
C ILE A 92 -11.31 5.25 2.37
N GLU A 93 -12.18 5.28 1.36
CA GLU A 93 -12.73 4.07 0.73
C GLU A 93 -11.61 3.23 0.12
N HIS A 94 -10.66 3.87 -0.57
CA HIS A 94 -9.49 3.19 -1.14
C HIS A 94 -8.68 2.47 -0.06
N LEU A 95 -8.36 3.15 1.06
CA LEU A 95 -7.64 2.53 2.17
C LEU A 95 -8.38 1.29 2.70
N PHE A 96 -9.71 1.37 2.87
CA PHE A 96 -10.49 0.24 3.37
C PHE A 96 -10.48 -0.94 2.40
N LYS A 97 -10.57 -0.69 1.09
CA LYS A 97 -10.43 -1.72 0.05
C LYS A 97 -9.05 -2.38 0.09
N VAL A 98 -8.00 -1.58 0.27
CA VAL A 98 -6.61 -2.07 0.35
C VAL A 98 -6.42 -2.98 1.57
N VAL A 99 -6.78 -2.50 2.77
CA VAL A 99 -6.56 -3.28 4.01
C VAL A 99 -7.47 -4.51 4.11
N ALA A 100 -8.64 -4.49 3.48
CA ALA A 100 -9.51 -5.65 3.40
C ALA A 100 -9.04 -6.68 2.34
N GLY A 101 -8.05 -6.33 1.50
CA GLY A 101 -7.56 -7.17 0.42
C GLY A 101 -8.48 -7.20 -0.81
N LEU A 102 -9.40 -6.23 -0.94
CA LEU A 102 -10.34 -6.12 -2.07
C LEU A 102 -9.68 -5.51 -3.31
N ASP A 103 -8.63 -4.71 -3.13
CA ASP A 103 -7.84 -4.11 -4.21
C ASP A 103 -6.49 -4.82 -4.41
N SER A 104 -6.40 -6.10 -4.11
CA SER A 104 -5.21 -6.93 -4.29
C SER A 104 -5.28 -7.74 -5.58
N MET A 105 -4.12 -8.19 -6.09
CA MET A 105 -4.07 -9.12 -7.24
C MET A 105 -4.78 -10.44 -6.93
N VAL A 106 -4.66 -10.90 -5.68
CA VAL A 106 -5.43 -12.04 -5.16
C VAL A 106 -6.38 -11.48 -4.11
N ILE A 107 -7.68 -11.46 -4.46
CA ILE A 107 -8.70 -10.91 -3.56
C ILE A 107 -8.72 -11.70 -2.25
N GLY A 108 -8.68 -10.97 -1.13
CA GLY A 108 -8.75 -11.56 0.20
C GLY A 108 -7.40 -12.02 0.77
N GLU A 109 -6.28 -11.81 0.07
CA GLU A 109 -4.96 -12.14 0.62
C GLU A 109 -4.73 -11.43 1.97
N SER A 110 -4.17 -12.15 2.95
CA SER A 110 -3.94 -11.62 4.31
C SER A 110 -2.67 -10.78 4.41
N GLU A 111 -1.78 -10.93 3.47
CA GLU A 111 -0.42 -10.39 3.51
C GLU A 111 -0.40 -8.86 3.47
N VAL A 112 -1.26 -8.26 2.63
CA VAL A 112 -1.36 -6.80 2.50
C VAL A 112 -1.71 -6.13 3.82
N LEU A 113 -2.64 -6.70 4.61
CA LEU A 113 -2.97 -6.16 5.94
C LEU A 113 -1.74 -6.15 6.86
N GLY A 114 -0.94 -7.21 6.83
CA GLY A 114 0.32 -7.30 7.59
C GLY A 114 1.31 -6.20 7.16
N GLN A 115 1.47 -6.01 5.85
CA GLN A 115 2.37 -5.00 5.29
C GLN A 115 1.90 -3.57 5.63
N VAL A 116 0.59 -3.28 5.57
CA VAL A 116 0.04 -1.98 5.97
C VAL A 116 0.23 -1.73 7.47
N LYS A 117 0.07 -2.75 8.33
CA LYS A 117 0.38 -2.62 9.77
C LYS A 117 1.86 -2.35 10.02
N SER A 118 2.76 -2.95 9.24
CA SER A 118 4.20 -2.66 9.33
C SER A 118 4.51 -1.22 8.91
N ALA A 119 3.90 -0.73 7.83
CA ALA A 119 4.02 0.66 7.39
C ALA A 119 3.49 1.64 8.45
N TYR A 120 2.36 1.33 9.07
CA TYR A 120 1.80 2.10 10.18
C TYR A 120 2.76 2.18 11.38
N LYS A 121 3.39 1.06 11.75
CA LYS A 121 4.39 1.03 12.82
C LYS A 121 5.61 1.91 12.47
N ILE A 122 6.12 1.82 11.25
CA ILE A 122 7.23 2.68 10.78
C ILE A 122 6.85 4.15 10.90
N ALA A 123 5.62 4.52 10.52
CA ALA A 123 5.14 5.90 10.62
C ALA A 123 5.05 6.38 12.08
N LEU A 124 4.58 5.54 13.01
CA LEU A 124 4.57 5.84 14.45
C LEU A 124 5.99 6.05 14.99
N ASP A 125 6.90 5.14 14.68
CA ASP A 125 8.30 5.18 15.16
C ASP A 125 9.03 6.45 14.64
N ASN A 126 8.66 6.92 13.44
CA ASN A 126 9.17 8.18 12.87
C ASN A 126 8.37 9.42 13.28
N LYS A 127 7.35 9.29 14.16
CA LYS A 127 6.47 10.39 14.60
C LYS A 127 5.87 11.17 13.42
N SER A 128 5.55 10.46 12.34
CA SER A 128 4.97 11.06 11.14
C SER A 128 3.44 11.08 11.17
N ILE A 129 2.82 10.43 12.16
CA ILE A 129 1.38 10.40 12.41
C ILE A 129 1.11 10.47 13.90
N ASP A 130 0.08 11.24 14.30
CA ASP A 130 -0.42 11.33 15.69
C ASP A 130 -1.90 11.72 15.79
N GLY A 131 -2.53 12.12 14.69
CA GLY A 131 -3.89 12.67 14.62
C GLY A 131 -4.86 11.86 13.77
N LYS A 132 -5.33 12.44 12.66
CA LYS A 132 -6.41 11.87 11.84
C LYS A 132 -5.97 10.62 11.07
N LEU A 133 -4.79 10.63 10.43
CA LEU A 133 -4.31 9.45 9.73
C LEU A 133 -4.08 8.29 10.68
N LYS A 134 -3.52 8.56 11.86
CA LYS A 134 -3.37 7.53 12.88
C LYS A 134 -4.70 6.85 13.17
N ARG A 135 -5.75 7.62 13.50
CA ARG A 135 -7.10 7.10 13.80
C ARG A 135 -7.72 6.38 12.61
N LEU A 136 -7.55 6.92 11.41
CA LEU A 136 -8.08 6.32 10.19
C LEU A 136 -7.47 4.93 9.94
N PHE A 137 -6.14 4.79 10.08
CA PHE A 137 -5.48 3.49 9.91
C PHE A 137 -5.88 2.49 10.99
N GLU A 138 -5.95 2.90 12.26
CA GLU A 138 -6.44 2.05 13.36
C GLU A 138 -7.88 1.57 13.10
N TYR A 139 -8.75 2.46 12.64
CA TYR A 139 -10.12 2.10 12.27
C TYR A 139 -10.16 1.15 11.07
N SER A 140 -9.32 1.39 10.06
CA SER A 140 -9.23 0.52 8.87
C SER A 140 -8.86 -0.93 9.22
N PHE A 141 -8.00 -1.13 10.23
CA PHE A 141 -7.67 -2.48 10.72
C PHE A 141 -8.88 -3.19 11.35
N SER A 142 -9.72 -2.45 12.05
CA SER A 142 -10.97 -2.97 12.61
C SER A 142 -11.96 -3.33 11.51
N VAL A 143 -12.09 -2.49 10.48
CA VAL A 143 -12.92 -2.76 9.30
C VAL A 143 -12.43 -4.02 8.58
N ALA A 144 -11.12 -4.15 8.32
CA ALA A 144 -10.55 -5.32 7.67
C ALA A 144 -10.84 -6.61 8.46
N LYS A 145 -10.71 -6.57 9.80
CA LYS A 145 -11.06 -7.70 10.65
C LYS A 145 -12.54 -8.05 10.52
N ASN A 146 -13.42 -7.06 10.56
CA ASN A 146 -14.87 -7.25 10.46
C ASN A 146 -15.27 -7.86 9.11
N VAL A 147 -14.74 -7.33 8.01
CA VAL A 147 -14.96 -7.87 6.66
C VAL A 147 -14.55 -9.34 6.60
N ARG A 148 -13.35 -9.68 7.09
CA ARG A 148 -12.81 -11.05 7.08
C ARG A 148 -13.61 -12.03 7.95
N THR A 149 -14.18 -11.55 9.05
CA THR A 149 -14.96 -12.39 9.97
C THR A 149 -16.39 -12.64 9.47
N ASN A 150 -16.99 -11.66 8.79
CA ASN A 150 -18.40 -11.68 8.43
C ASN A 150 -18.65 -11.95 6.93
N THR A 151 -17.60 -12.24 6.15
CA THR A 151 -17.71 -12.58 4.73
C THR A 151 -16.80 -13.75 4.36
N ASP A 152 -17.07 -14.39 3.24
CA ASP A 152 -16.27 -15.51 2.71
C ASP A 152 -14.86 -15.10 2.24
N ILE A 153 -14.55 -13.79 2.19
CA ILE A 153 -13.22 -13.28 1.85
C ILE A 153 -12.15 -13.79 2.83
N GLY A 154 -12.52 -13.95 4.11
CA GLY A 154 -11.63 -14.51 5.13
C GLY A 154 -11.49 -16.03 5.08
N GLY A 155 -12.51 -16.73 4.63
CA GLY A 155 -12.57 -18.19 4.61
C GLY A 155 -11.75 -18.86 3.51
N ASN A 156 -11.55 -18.15 2.40
CA ASN A 156 -10.76 -18.60 1.25
C ASN A 156 -9.45 -17.81 1.10
N ALA A 157 -8.80 -17.44 2.21
CA ALA A 157 -7.52 -16.73 2.20
C ALA A 157 -6.42 -17.59 1.55
N ILE A 158 -6.53 -17.72 0.25
CA ILE A 158 -5.56 -18.41 -0.60
C ILE A 158 -4.37 -17.46 -0.73
N SER A 159 -3.27 -17.77 -0.06
CA SER A 159 -2.03 -17.03 -0.28
C SER A 159 -1.64 -17.18 -1.76
N PHE A 160 -0.96 -16.18 -2.31
CA PHE A 160 -0.41 -16.25 -3.66
C PHE A 160 0.40 -17.57 -3.86
N MET A 161 1.13 -17.98 -2.83
CA MET A 161 1.88 -19.24 -2.80
C MET A 161 0.99 -20.46 -2.97
N TYR A 162 -0.14 -20.53 -2.26
CA TYR A 162 -1.08 -21.65 -2.38
C TYR A 162 -1.73 -21.69 -3.76
N THR A 163 -2.12 -20.54 -4.31
CA THR A 163 -2.65 -20.45 -5.69
C THR A 163 -1.63 -20.92 -6.72
N SER A 164 -0.36 -20.53 -6.54
CA SER A 164 0.74 -20.98 -7.40
C SER A 164 0.92 -22.49 -7.33
N ILE A 165 0.87 -23.09 -6.16
CA ILE A 165 0.96 -24.54 -5.97
C ILE A 165 -0.22 -25.26 -6.64
N LEU A 166 -1.44 -24.73 -6.51
CA LEU A 166 -2.62 -25.30 -7.18
C LEU A 166 -2.49 -25.23 -8.70
N LEU A 167 -1.96 -24.11 -9.22
CA LEU A 167 -1.73 -23.96 -10.66
C LEU A 167 -0.65 -24.92 -11.17
N ILE A 168 0.46 -25.04 -10.44
CA ILE A 168 1.53 -25.98 -10.73
C ILE A 168 0.99 -27.42 -10.76
N LYS A 169 0.16 -27.80 -9.79
CA LYS A 169 -0.48 -29.12 -9.75
C LYS A 169 -1.43 -29.38 -10.92
N LYS A 170 -2.04 -28.33 -11.48
CA LYS A 170 -2.88 -28.45 -12.69
C LYS A 170 -2.06 -28.59 -13.99
N ILE A 171 -0.89 -27.97 -14.04
CA ILE A 171 -0.04 -27.94 -15.24
C ILE A 171 0.89 -29.17 -15.31
N PHE A 172 1.41 -29.60 -14.17
CA PHE A 172 2.38 -30.69 -14.09
C PHE A 172 1.77 -31.91 -13.36
N SER A 173 1.78 -33.05 -14.05
CA SER A 173 1.60 -34.35 -13.40
C SER A 173 2.88 -34.68 -12.60
N ALA A 174 2.74 -35.18 -11.37
CA ALA A 174 3.83 -35.56 -10.49
C ALA A 174 4.75 -34.38 -10.04
N VAL A 175 4.15 -33.35 -9.46
CA VAL A 175 4.84 -32.17 -8.90
C VAL A 175 5.90 -32.54 -7.86
N GLU A 176 5.70 -33.62 -7.11
CA GLU A 176 6.59 -34.13 -6.06
C GLU A 176 7.96 -34.54 -6.60
N GLN A 177 8.08 -34.81 -7.90
CA GLN A 177 9.33 -35.17 -8.56
C GLN A 177 10.04 -33.96 -9.21
N LYS A 178 9.48 -32.76 -9.12
CA LYS A 178 10.05 -31.54 -9.72
C LYS A 178 10.91 -30.79 -8.72
N LYS A 179 12.06 -30.32 -9.19
CA LYS A 179 12.90 -29.37 -8.43
C LYS A 179 12.36 -27.96 -8.63
N CYS A 180 12.11 -27.24 -7.55
CA CYS A 180 11.74 -25.83 -7.58
C CYS A 180 12.99 -25.00 -7.25
N LEU A 181 13.28 -23.98 -8.04
CA LEU A 181 14.28 -22.98 -7.74
C LEU A 181 13.52 -21.79 -7.12
N LEU A 182 13.85 -21.45 -5.89
CA LEU A 182 13.33 -20.29 -5.16
C LEU A 182 14.35 -19.16 -5.21
#